data_865a08c747bac68aea558d7dc94a980a
#
_entry.id   865a08c747bac68aea558d7dc94a980a
#
_cell.length_a   1.000
_cell.length_b   1.000
_cell.length_c   1.000
_cell.angle_alpha   90.00
_cell.angle_beta   90.00
_cell.angle_gamma   90.00
#
_symmetry.space_group_name_H-M   'P 1'
#
loop_
_entity.id
_entity.type
_entity.pdbx_description
1 polymer ?
#
loop_
_entity_poly.entity_id
_entity_poly.type
_entity_poly.pdbx_seq_one_letter_code
_entity_poly.pdbx_strand_id
1 'polypeptide(L)'
;MKPLVLMTALQQGIVQPDSVVDTHPFVLDGHRIRDVGYYPELTLTGILQKSSDVGVSHLSLAMPVQHLIDTYKAFGFGDPTGLGLTGESAGLMPQRRYWGQLDRATFSFGYGLMVTPLQLAHVYATIGGFGIERPLSITRIDPPVIGTRVMPEQNRP
;
A
#
# COMPACT_ATOMS: atom_id res chain seq x y z
N MET A 1 4.50 -0.07 1.42
CA MET A 1 3.55 -0.30 0.30
C MET A 1 2.75 -1.61 0.48
N LYS A 2 3.41 -2.75 0.69
CA LYS A 2 2.75 -4.08 0.74
C LYS A 2 1.55 -4.21 1.68
N PRO A 3 1.55 -3.65 2.92
CA PRO A 3 0.35 -3.68 3.75
C PRO A 3 -0.88 -3.06 3.08
N LEU A 4 -0.69 -1.95 2.35
CA LEU A 4 -1.78 -1.28 1.63
C LEU A 4 -2.34 -2.14 0.49
N VAL A 5 -1.47 -2.88 -0.23
CA VAL A 5 -1.90 -3.82 -1.28
C VAL A 5 -2.77 -4.93 -0.69
N LEU A 6 -2.33 -5.53 0.42
CA LEU A 6 -3.09 -6.58 1.09
C LEU A 6 -4.44 -6.07 1.59
N MET A 7 -4.46 -4.89 2.23
CA MET A 7 -5.70 -4.26 2.69
C MET A 7 -6.65 -3.98 1.53
N THR A 8 -6.14 -3.47 0.40
CA THR A 8 -6.96 -3.24 -0.80
C THR A 8 -7.53 -4.55 -1.32
N ALA A 9 -6.71 -5.61 -1.41
CA ALA A 9 -7.15 -6.92 -1.89
C ALA A 9 -8.22 -7.55 -0.97
N LEU A 10 -8.08 -7.43 0.35
CA LEU A 10 -9.09 -7.84 1.32
C LEU A 10 -10.38 -7.03 1.17
N GLN A 11 -10.28 -5.72 1.05
CA GLN A 11 -11.43 -4.82 0.89
C GLN A 11 -12.22 -5.11 -0.39
N GLN A 12 -11.52 -5.48 -1.47
CA GLN A 12 -12.13 -5.82 -2.76
C GLN A 12 -12.63 -7.27 -2.82
N GLY A 13 -12.44 -8.06 -1.76
CA GLY A 13 -12.82 -9.47 -1.73
C GLY A 13 -11.99 -10.37 -2.67
N ILE A 14 -10.83 -9.90 -3.11
CA ILE A 14 -9.88 -10.68 -3.95
C ILE A 14 -9.31 -11.85 -3.16
N VAL A 15 -9.09 -11.61 -1.87
CA VAL A 15 -8.60 -12.61 -0.90
C VAL A 15 -9.36 -12.49 0.40
N GLN A 16 -9.31 -13.57 1.19
CA GLN A 16 -9.77 -13.64 2.57
C GLN A 16 -8.56 -13.68 3.52
N PRO A 17 -8.70 -13.42 4.83
CA PRO A 17 -7.58 -13.41 5.77
C PRO A 17 -6.76 -14.70 5.81
N ASP A 18 -7.39 -15.83 5.55
CA ASP A 18 -6.80 -17.18 5.52
C ASP A 18 -6.34 -17.63 4.13
N SER A 19 -6.46 -16.77 3.12
CA SER A 19 -6.05 -17.07 1.76
C SER A 19 -4.55 -17.37 1.66
N VAL A 20 -4.22 -18.32 0.80
CA VAL A 20 -2.87 -18.66 0.37
C VAL A 20 -2.69 -18.19 -1.06
N VAL A 21 -1.59 -17.54 -1.36
CA VAL A 21 -1.25 -16.95 -2.66
C VAL A 21 -0.07 -17.71 -3.25
N ASP A 22 -0.17 -18.04 -4.54
CA ASP A 22 0.95 -18.57 -5.31
C ASP A 22 2.07 -17.52 -5.38
N THR A 23 3.28 -17.90 -4.98
CA THR A 23 4.45 -17.03 -4.98
C THR A 23 5.62 -17.62 -5.77
N HIS A 24 5.32 -18.51 -6.74
CA HIS A 24 6.33 -18.94 -7.71
C HIS A 24 6.80 -17.75 -8.55
N PRO A 25 8.11 -17.64 -8.81
CA PRO A 25 8.64 -16.63 -9.72
C PRO A 25 7.98 -16.73 -11.10
N PHE A 26 7.63 -15.61 -11.68
CA PHE A 26 7.01 -15.55 -13.01
C PHE A 26 7.63 -14.45 -13.88
N VAL A 27 7.35 -14.50 -15.18
CA VAL A 27 7.83 -13.51 -16.14
C VAL A 27 6.66 -12.66 -16.64
N LEU A 28 6.84 -11.35 -16.66
CA LEU A 28 5.87 -10.39 -17.10
C LEU A 28 6.55 -9.38 -18.03
N ASP A 29 6.09 -9.29 -19.27
CA ASP A 29 6.68 -8.43 -20.30
C ASP A 29 8.22 -8.58 -20.41
N GLY A 30 8.73 -9.83 -20.35
CA GLY A 30 10.15 -10.14 -20.40
C GLY A 30 10.92 -9.90 -19.10
N HIS A 31 10.28 -9.38 -18.05
CA HIS A 31 10.90 -9.13 -16.75
C HIS A 31 10.52 -10.22 -15.76
N ARG A 32 11.52 -10.77 -15.08
CA ARG A 32 11.32 -11.81 -14.07
C ARG A 32 10.98 -11.17 -12.71
N ILE A 33 9.77 -11.44 -12.21
CA ILE A 33 9.36 -11.11 -10.85
C ILE A 33 9.72 -12.29 -9.94
N ARG A 34 10.49 -12.03 -8.90
CA ARG A 34 10.93 -13.04 -7.94
C ARG A 34 11.16 -12.44 -6.56
N ASP A 35 10.99 -13.23 -5.54
CA ASP A 35 11.36 -12.88 -4.18
C ASP A 35 12.85 -13.13 -3.91
N VAL A 36 13.35 -12.63 -2.79
CA VAL A 36 14.73 -12.89 -2.34
C VAL A 36 14.91 -14.38 -2.01
N GLY A 37 13.93 -15.01 -1.37
CA GLY A 37 13.88 -16.44 -1.11
C GLY A 37 12.91 -17.15 -2.05
N TYR A 38 13.00 -18.47 -2.11
CA TYR A 38 12.05 -19.30 -2.86
C TYR A 38 10.95 -19.78 -1.91
N TYR A 39 9.74 -19.33 -2.17
CA TYR A 39 8.53 -19.75 -1.47
C TYR A 39 7.47 -20.10 -2.52
N PRO A 40 7.02 -21.37 -2.61
CA PRO A 40 6.04 -21.76 -3.64
C PRO A 40 4.67 -21.13 -3.39
N GLU A 41 4.32 -20.95 -2.12
CA GLU A 41 3.07 -20.31 -1.70
C GLU A 41 3.26 -19.61 -0.35
N LEU A 42 2.50 -18.54 -0.11
CA LEU A 42 2.52 -17.78 1.13
C LEU A 42 1.09 -17.38 1.54
N THR A 43 0.84 -17.40 2.85
CA THR A 43 -0.32 -16.72 3.43
C THR A 43 -0.15 -15.20 3.32
N LEU A 44 -1.20 -14.41 3.54
CA LEU A 44 -1.10 -12.95 3.57
C LEU A 44 -0.08 -12.46 4.61
N THR A 45 -0.06 -13.08 5.79
CA THR A 45 0.96 -12.81 6.81
C THR A 45 2.36 -13.17 6.30
N GLY A 46 2.50 -14.31 5.63
CA GLY A 46 3.76 -14.75 5.03
C GLY A 46 4.28 -13.76 3.97
N ILE A 47 3.40 -13.19 3.14
CA ILE A 47 3.74 -12.14 2.16
C ILE A 47 4.37 -10.93 2.86
N LEU A 48 3.84 -10.49 4.00
CA LEU A 48 4.42 -9.39 4.78
C LEU A 48 5.75 -9.78 5.43
N GLN A 49 5.79 -10.94 6.09
CA GLN A 49 6.99 -11.41 6.80
C GLN A 49 8.18 -11.65 5.87
N LYS A 50 7.94 -12.22 4.70
CA LYS A 50 8.97 -12.50 3.68
C LYS A 50 9.18 -11.32 2.72
N SER A 51 8.33 -10.28 2.83
CA SER A 51 8.35 -9.14 1.93
C SER A 51 8.20 -9.57 0.46
N SER A 52 7.26 -10.47 0.17
CA SER A 52 7.09 -11.06 -1.16
C SER A 52 6.64 -10.01 -2.19
N ASP A 53 7.47 -9.78 -3.19
CA ASP A 53 7.13 -8.99 -4.38
C ASP A 53 6.21 -9.78 -5.31
N VAL A 54 6.42 -11.08 -5.40
CA VAL A 54 5.58 -11.98 -6.20
C VAL A 54 4.14 -11.98 -5.69
N GLY A 55 3.97 -12.17 -4.38
CA GLY A 55 2.63 -12.20 -3.76
C GLY A 55 1.85 -10.92 -3.99
N VAL A 56 2.43 -9.75 -3.72
CA VAL A 56 1.72 -8.48 -3.95
C VAL A 56 1.52 -8.17 -5.43
N SER A 57 2.39 -8.65 -6.32
CA SER A 57 2.20 -8.53 -7.78
C SER A 57 0.96 -9.31 -8.23
N HIS A 58 0.79 -10.55 -7.80
CA HIS A 58 -0.42 -11.34 -8.10
C HIS A 58 -1.68 -10.65 -7.61
N LEU A 59 -1.68 -10.15 -6.38
CA LEU A 59 -2.82 -9.41 -5.84
C LEU A 59 -3.13 -8.15 -6.65
N SER A 60 -2.11 -7.37 -7.00
CA SER A 60 -2.27 -6.16 -7.81
C SER A 60 -2.80 -6.46 -9.22
N LEU A 61 -2.35 -7.55 -9.83
CA LEU A 61 -2.82 -7.96 -11.16
C LEU A 61 -4.27 -8.47 -11.14
N ALA A 62 -4.73 -8.99 -10.00
CA ALA A 62 -6.09 -9.49 -9.82
C ALA A 62 -7.15 -8.40 -9.61
N MET A 63 -6.75 -7.13 -9.40
CA MET A 63 -7.66 -6.01 -9.19
C MET A 63 -7.42 -4.87 -10.19
N PRO A 64 -8.40 -4.01 -10.48
CA PRO A 64 -8.15 -2.76 -11.19
C PRO A 64 -7.13 -1.89 -10.45
N VAL A 65 -6.14 -1.35 -11.19
CA VAL A 65 -5.08 -0.50 -10.59
C VAL A 65 -5.65 0.72 -9.87
N GLN A 66 -6.81 1.19 -10.28
CA GLN A 66 -7.47 2.34 -9.68
C GLN A 66 -7.75 2.12 -8.18
N HIS A 67 -8.13 0.90 -7.77
CA HIS A 67 -8.35 0.58 -6.35
C HIS A 67 -7.09 0.78 -5.52
N LEU A 68 -5.93 0.41 -6.05
CA LEU A 68 -4.66 0.61 -5.37
C LEU A 68 -4.26 2.09 -5.32
N ILE A 69 -4.48 2.82 -6.42
CA ILE A 69 -4.26 4.27 -6.49
C ILE A 69 -5.14 4.99 -5.46
N ASP A 70 -6.42 4.64 -5.38
CA ASP A 70 -7.37 5.25 -4.44
C ASP A 70 -6.98 4.95 -2.99
N THR A 71 -6.55 3.73 -2.69
CA THR A 71 -6.03 3.38 -1.37
C THR A 71 -4.79 4.21 -1.03
N TYR A 72 -3.82 4.31 -1.93
CA TYR A 72 -2.60 5.08 -1.69
C TYR A 72 -2.91 6.56 -1.41
N LYS A 73 -3.83 7.15 -2.18
CA LYS A 73 -4.29 8.54 -1.96
C LYS A 73 -5.02 8.70 -0.63
N ALA A 74 -5.92 7.77 -0.31
CA ALA A 74 -6.66 7.80 0.96
C ALA A 74 -5.74 7.76 2.18
N PHE A 75 -4.56 7.12 2.05
CA PHE A 75 -3.52 7.10 3.07
C PHE A 75 -2.52 8.27 2.99
N GLY A 76 -2.76 9.27 2.13
CA GLY A 76 -2.02 10.53 2.06
C GLY A 76 -0.82 10.54 1.12
N PHE A 77 -0.63 9.53 0.26
CA PHE A 77 0.42 9.59 -0.75
C PHE A 77 0.04 10.52 -1.91
N GLY A 78 0.98 11.34 -2.34
CA GLY A 78 0.80 12.31 -3.42
C GLY A 78 0.39 13.70 -2.96
N ASP A 79 0.13 13.88 -1.67
CA ASP A 79 -0.22 15.17 -1.06
C ASP A 79 0.74 15.51 0.09
N PRO A 80 0.99 16.81 0.40
CA PRO A 80 1.69 17.20 1.61
C PRO A 80 0.95 16.70 2.85
N THR A 81 1.67 16.39 3.92
CA THR A 81 1.04 15.85 5.15
C THR A 81 0.22 16.89 5.93
N GLY A 82 0.26 18.16 5.52
CA GLY A 82 -0.44 19.24 6.19
C GLY A 82 0.21 19.71 7.50
N LEU A 83 1.43 19.24 7.79
CA LEU A 83 2.16 19.64 8.99
C LEU A 83 2.59 21.13 8.99
N GLY A 84 2.53 21.79 7.82
CA GLY A 84 2.84 23.22 7.67
C GLY A 84 4.33 23.53 7.62
N LEU A 85 5.18 22.55 7.34
CA LEU A 85 6.62 22.76 7.18
C LEU A 85 6.89 23.45 5.83
N THR A 86 7.72 24.51 5.87
CA THR A 86 8.14 25.19 4.64
C THR A 86 8.93 24.23 3.76
N GLY A 87 8.53 24.10 2.48
CA GLY A 87 9.21 23.21 1.52
C GLY A 87 8.85 21.73 1.67
N GLU A 88 7.78 21.38 2.37
CA GLU A 88 7.30 20.02 2.43
C GLU A 88 6.98 19.48 1.03
N SER A 89 7.54 18.32 0.69
CA SER A 89 7.28 17.66 -0.58
C SER A 89 6.01 16.82 -0.51
N ALA A 90 5.19 16.89 -1.56
CA ALA A 90 4.05 16.00 -1.76
C ALA A 90 4.44 14.58 -2.20
N GLY A 91 5.72 14.33 -2.49
CA GLY A 91 6.11 13.13 -3.20
C GLY A 91 5.64 13.14 -4.66
N LEU A 92 5.47 11.98 -5.24
CA LEU A 92 4.95 11.83 -6.60
C LEU A 92 4.05 10.60 -6.68
N MET A 93 2.80 10.81 -7.11
CA MET A 93 1.91 9.75 -7.54
C MET A 93 1.85 9.72 -9.07
N PRO A 94 2.09 8.56 -9.70
CA PRO A 94 2.13 8.47 -11.15
C PRO A 94 0.73 8.73 -11.75
N GLN A 95 0.68 9.62 -12.74
CA GLN A 95 -0.51 9.90 -13.54
C GLN A 95 -0.30 9.31 -14.93
N ARG A 96 -0.80 8.09 -15.14
CA ARG A 96 -0.65 7.38 -16.41
C ARG A 96 -2.00 7.17 -17.07
N ARG A 97 -2.07 7.38 -18.36
CA ARG A 97 -3.27 7.05 -19.17
C ARG A 97 -3.44 5.55 -19.37
N TYR A 98 -2.32 4.84 -19.40
CA TYR A 98 -2.29 3.38 -19.59
C TYR A 98 -1.36 2.75 -18.55
N TRP A 99 -1.81 1.64 -18.00
CA TRP A 99 -1.07 0.82 -17.04
C TRP A 99 -0.86 -0.57 -17.63
N GLY A 100 0.35 -0.85 -18.09
CA GLY A 100 0.76 -2.19 -18.50
C GLY A 100 0.74 -3.16 -17.30
N GLN A 101 0.79 -4.45 -17.58
CA GLN A 101 0.80 -5.45 -16.51
C GLN A 101 2.05 -5.31 -15.62
N LEU A 102 3.22 -5.08 -16.22
CA LEU A 102 4.45 -4.85 -15.48
C LEU A 102 4.37 -3.60 -14.61
N ASP A 103 3.80 -2.49 -15.11
CA ASP A 103 3.60 -1.27 -14.33
C ASP A 103 2.72 -1.54 -13.10
N ARG A 104 1.62 -2.28 -13.27
CA ARG A 104 0.69 -2.63 -12.18
C ARG A 104 1.37 -3.52 -11.14
N ALA A 105 2.12 -4.54 -11.59
CA ALA A 105 2.86 -5.42 -10.69
C ALA A 105 3.91 -4.64 -9.88
N THR A 106 4.75 -3.84 -10.56
CA THR A 106 5.84 -3.10 -9.90
C THR A 106 5.34 -1.97 -9.01
N PHE A 107 4.22 -1.34 -9.34
CA PHE A 107 3.57 -0.33 -8.50
C PHE A 107 3.15 -0.88 -7.12
N SER A 108 2.78 -2.15 -7.05
CA SER A 108 2.39 -2.81 -5.80
C SER A 108 3.51 -2.88 -4.75
N PHE A 109 4.77 -2.92 -5.19
CA PHE A 109 5.91 -2.92 -4.26
C PHE A 109 6.74 -1.61 -4.29
N GLY A 110 6.19 -0.55 -4.91
CA GLY A 110 6.68 0.82 -4.72
C GLY A 110 7.40 1.44 -5.90
N TYR A 111 7.41 0.83 -7.07
CA TYR A 111 7.98 1.45 -8.27
C TYR A 111 7.05 2.52 -8.86
N GLY A 112 7.68 3.57 -9.39
CA GLY A 112 6.97 4.63 -10.11
C GLY A 112 6.32 5.68 -9.22
N LEU A 113 6.46 5.60 -7.90
CA LEU A 113 6.04 6.65 -6.97
C LEU A 113 7.20 7.14 -6.11
N MET A 114 7.07 8.36 -5.61
CA MET A 114 7.98 8.92 -4.62
C MET A 114 7.19 9.29 -3.37
N VAL A 115 7.69 8.85 -2.22
CA VAL A 115 7.06 9.12 -0.92
C VAL A 115 8.07 9.75 0.03
N THR A 116 7.62 10.64 0.89
CA THR A 116 8.48 11.16 1.95
C THR A 116 8.50 10.21 3.14
N PRO A 117 9.58 10.21 3.95
CA PRO A 117 9.60 9.46 5.21
C PRO A 117 8.44 9.84 6.15
N LEU A 118 8.02 11.10 6.13
CA LEU A 118 6.90 11.59 6.95
C LEU A 118 5.57 11.02 6.47
N GLN A 119 5.31 11.00 5.16
CA GLN A 119 4.13 10.33 4.60
C GLN A 119 4.10 8.85 4.99
N LEU A 120 5.24 8.15 4.87
CA LEU A 120 5.32 6.75 5.21
C LEU A 120 5.06 6.50 6.70
N ALA A 121 5.62 7.32 7.58
CA ALA A 121 5.37 7.26 9.02
C ALA A 121 3.87 7.48 9.34
N HIS A 122 3.25 8.45 8.67
CA HIS A 122 1.81 8.74 8.83
C HIS A 122 0.92 7.56 8.40
N VAL A 123 1.27 6.90 7.28
CA VAL A 123 0.59 5.66 6.84
C VAL A 123 0.62 4.59 7.94
N TYR A 124 1.80 4.32 8.51
CA TYR A 124 1.91 3.32 9.58
C TYR A 124 1.22 3.75 10.88
N ALA A 125 1.22 5.05 11.21
CA ALA A 125 0.44 5.57 12.33
C ALA A 125 -1.07 5.37 12.11
N THR A 126 -1.54 5.57 10.88
CA THR A 126 -2.94 5.34 10.50
C THR A 126 -3.30 3.86 10.59
N ILE A 127 -2.43 2.95 10.13
CA ILE A 127 -2.63 1.49 10.29
C ILE A 127 -2.68 1.13 11.78
N GLY A 128 -1.72 1.60 12.58
CA GLY A 128 -1.68 1.38 14.04
C GLY A 128 -2.86 2.02 14.78
N GLY A 129 -3.46 3.07 14.21
CA GLY A 129 -4.70 3.70 14.68
C GLY A 129 -5.97 3.02 14.15
N PHE A 130 -5.88 1.77 13.71
CA PHE A 130 -7.00 0.98 13.17
C PHE A 130 -7.73 1.65 12.00
N GLY A 131 -6.96 2.28 11.11
CA GLY A 131 -7.48 2.92 9.90
C GLY A 131 -8.13 4.28 10.14
N ILE A 132 -7.85 4.91 11.27
CA ILE A 132 -8.22 6.30 11.53
C ILE A 132 -7.01 7.18 11.22
N GLU A 133 -7.09 7.91 10.12
CA GLU A 133 -6.13 8.95 9.77
C GLU A 133 -6.39 10.19 10.66
N ARG A 134 -5.36 10.71 11.28
CA ARG A 134 -5.42 11.93 12.08
C ARG A 134 -4.42 12.95 11.55
N PRO A 135 -4.80 14.24 11.50
CA PRO A 135 -3.88 15.29 11.09
C PRO A 135 -2.60 15.26 11.94
N LEU A 136 -1.46 15.43 11.29
CA LEU A 136 -0.18 15.58 11.98
C LEU A 136 -0.08 16.95 12.64
N SER A 137 0.62 17.02 13.78
CA SER A 137 0.92 18.26 14.47
C SER A 137 2.32 18.21 15.07
N ILE A 138 3.04 19.34 15.04
CA ILE A 138 4.33 19.51 15.68
C ILE A 138 4.15 19.58 17.22
N THR A 139 3.01 20.15 17.64
CA THR A 139 2.69 20.27 19.07
C THR A 139 1.69 19.19 19.48
N ARG A 140 1.79 18.77 20.72
CA ARG A 140 0.77 17.89 21.31
C ARG A 140 -0.56 18.63 21.37
N ILE A 141 -1.59 18.02 20.81
CA ILE A 141 -2.97 18.52 20.90
C ILE A 141 -3.74 17.60 21.86
N ASP A 142 -4.39 18.20 22.84
CA ASP A 142 -5.16 17.48 23.84
C ASP A 142 -6.50 18.21 24.07
N PRO A 143 -7.67 17.58 23.84
CA PRO A 143 -7.84 16.20 23.35
C PRO A 143 -7.37 16.02 21.90
N PRO A 144 -7.05 14.77 21.50
CA PRO A 144 -6.62 14.49 20.14
C PRO A 144 -7.71 14.88 19.11
N VAL A 145 -7.28 15.39 17.95
CA VAL A 145 -8.19 15.74 16.86
C VAL A 145 -8.93 14.47 16.38
N ILE A 146 -10.21 14.61 16.10
CA ILE A 146 -11.02 13.54 15.50
C ILE A 146 -10.45 13.28 14.09
N GLY A 147 -10.10 12.02 13.84
CA GLY A 147 -9.56 11.60 12.55
C GLY A 147 -10.65 11.12 11.59
N THR A 148 -10.24 10.90 10.36
CA THR A 148 -11.08 10.37 9.29
C THR A 148 -10.80 8.87 9.09
N ARG A 149 -11.84 8.06 8.96
CA ARG A 149 -11.67 6.64 8.65
C ARG A 149 -11.31 6.46 7.18
N VAL A 150 -10.14 5.90 6.94
CA VAL A 150 -9.62 5.59 5.58
C VAL A 150 -9.54 4.09 5.30
N MET A 151 -9.77 3.25 6.32
CA MET A 151 -9.82 1.80 6.19
C MET A 151 -11.12 1.27 6.79
N PRO A 152 -11.89 0.40 6.08
CA PRO A 152 -13.09 -0.21 6.63
C PRO A 152 -12.83 -0.94 7.95
N GLU A 153 -13.83 -0.96 8.82
CA GLU A 153 -13.71 -1.53 10.17
C GLU A 153 -13.46 -3.04 10.16
N GLN A 154 -14.02 -3.73 9.18
CA GLN A 154 -13.83 -5.17 8.95
C GLN A 154 -12.39 -5.58 8.61
N ASN A 155 -11.55 -4.64 8.21
CA ASN A 155 -10.14 -4.87 7.86
C ASN A 155 -9.19 -4.46 9.02
N ARG A 156 -9.69 -4.43 10.25
CA ARG A 156 -8.83 -4.22 11.42
C ARG A 156 -7.85 -5.38 11.55
N PRO A 157 -6.58 -5.08 11.90
CA PRO A 157 -5.59 -6.10 12.16
C PRO A 157 -5.94 -6.94 13.39
#